data_09020383f74d8a5039091c4ee2d25a7a
#
_entry.id   09020383f74d8a5039091c4ee2d25a7a
#
_cell.length_a   1.000
_cell.length_b   1.000
_cell.length_c   1.000
_cell.angle_alpha   90.00
_cell.angle_beta   90.00
_cell.angle_gamma   90.00
#
_symmetry.space_group_name_H-M   'P 1'
#
loop_
_entity.id
_entity.type
_entity.pdbx_description
1 polymer ?
#
loop_
_entity_poly.entity_id
_entity_poly.type
_entity_poly.pdbx_seq_one_letter_code
_entity_poly.pdbx_strand_id
1 'polypeptide(L)'
;MNNLFSISISTLLVVSSIPYSEIEQGFIENNASNIVLSSKDKLILNILGEEGVYSKTQSELILQNFFTKKPGNYFQFIFKGKETPEGTFAIGNYKSKSETFIVTLQFKPNSQDNYTLESLTIEKN
;
A
#
# COMPACT_ATOMS: atom_id res chain seq x y z
N MET A 1 -1.32 50.53 -1.64
CA MET A 1 -1.21 49.86 -1.78
C MET A 1 -0.97 48.94 -1.70
N ASN A 2 -0.90 48.40 -1.69
CA ASN A 2 -0.66 47.55 -1.60
C ASN A 2 -0.40 46.56 -1.85
N ASN A 3 -0.09 46.00 -2.00
CA ASN A 3 0.20 45.11 -2.22
C ASN A 3 0.34 44.17 -2.15
N LEU A 4 0.28 43.77 -1.93
CA LEU A 4 0.41 42.99 -1.87
C LEU A 4 0.60 41.99 -2.21
N PHE A 5 1.03 41.51 -2.29
CA PHE A 5 1.32 40.56 -2.61
C PHE A 5 1.47 39.75 -1.97
N SER A 6 0.97 39.36 -1.69
CA SER A 6 0.89 38.18 -1.29
C SER A 6 1.33 37.24 -2.13
N ILE A 7 2.26 36.91 -2.00
CA ILE A 7 2.74 35.89 -2.57
C ILE A 7 2.46 34.73 -1.93
N SER A 8 1.53 34.26 -2.33
CA SER A 8 1.32 32.99 -1.99
C SER A 8 2.37 32.14 -2.50
N ILE A 9 3.12 31.77 -1.72
CA ILE A 9 3.96 30.81 -1.98
C ILE A 9 3.28 29.57 -1.92
N SER A 10 2.83 29.16 -2.93
CA SER A 10 2.39 27.83 -2.98
C SER A 10 3.61 26.99 -2.90
N THR A 11 3.88 26.56 -1.77
CA THR A 11 4.74 25.45 -1.66
C THR A 11 4.08 24.33 -2.38
N LEU A 12 4.66 23.91 -3.39
CA LEU A 12 4.31 22.69 -4.02
C LEU A 12 4.60 21.57 -3.08
N LEU A 13 3.60 21.08 -2.46
CA LEU A 13 3.70 19.82 -1.77
C LEU A 13 3.65 18.76 -2.84
N VAL A 14 4.77 18.14 -3.08
CA VAL A 14 4.79 16.98 -3.94
C VAL A 14 4.18 15.85 -3.12
N VAL A 15 2.92 15.58 -3.37
CA VAL A 15 2.23 14.50 -2.70
C VAL A 15 2.29 13.30 -3.62
N SER A 16 2.77 12.17 -3.08
CA SER A 16 2.75 10.93 -3.83
C SER A 16 1.32 10.55 -4.17
N SER A 17 1.10 10.03 -5.38
CA SER A 17 -0.20 9.52 -5.77
C SER A 17 -0.49 8.15 -5.15
N ILE A 18 0.50 7.55 -4.49
CA ILE A 18 0.32 6.27 -3.80
C ILE A 18 -0.25 6.55 -2.42
N PRO A 19 -1.38 5.92 -2.07
CA PRO A 19 -2.01 6.17 -0.77
C PRO A 19 -1.32 5.41 0.36
N TYR A 20 -0.08 5.78 0.64
CA TYR A 20 0.71 5.11 1.68
C TYR A 20 0.04 5.17 3.04
N SER A 21 -0.55 6.30 3.38
CA SER A 21 -1.19 6.47 4.69
C SER A 21 -2.37 5.52 4.86
N GLU A 22 -3.21 5.40 3.83
CA GLU A 22 -4.37 4.52 3.86
C GLU A 22 -3.96 3.06 3.93
N ILE A 23 -2.89 2.70 3.22
CA ILE A 23 -2.37 1.33 3.24
C ILE A 23 -1.82 1.02 4.64
N GLU A 24 -1.05 1.94 5.20
CA GLU A 24 -0.50 1.77 6.54
C GLU A 24 -1.61 1.58 7.56
N GLN A 25 -2.64 2.43 7.52
CA GLN A 25 -3.78 2.30 8.40
C GLN A 25 -4.51 0.97 8.21
N GLY A 26 -4.60 0.51 6.97
CA GLY A 26 -5.21 -0.79 6.69
C GLY A 26 -4.50 -1.92 7.41
N PHE A 27 -3.18 -1.90 7.42
CA PHE A 27 -2.42 -2.92 8.14
C PHE A 27 -2.54 -2.75 9.65
N ILE A 28 -2.45 -1.52 10.15
CA ILE A 28 -2.53 -1.26 11.59
C ILE A 28 -3.90 -1.67 12.15
N GLU A 29 -4.96 -1.45 11.38
CA GLU A 29 -6.32 -1.72 11.83
C GLU A 29 -6.83 -3.08 11.36
N ASN A 30 -6.01 -3.83 10.65
CA ASN A 30 -6.39 -5.12 10.05
C ASN A 30 -7.62 -4.96 9.15
N ASN A 31 -7.63 -3.89 8.37
CA ASN A 31 -8.71 -3.56 7.45
C ASN A 31 -8.24 -3.77 6.03
N ALA A 32 -8.54 -4.95 5.47
CA ALA A 32 -8.11 -5.31 4.13
C ALA A 32 -8.69 -4.38 3.07
N SER A 33 -9.89 -3.87 3.29
CA SER A 33 -10.54 -2.97 2.34
C SER A 33 -9.69 -1.73 2.07
N ASN A 34 -9.10 -1.15 3.11
CA ASN A 34 -8.26 0.04 2.96
C ASN A 34 -7.01 -0.23 2.11
N ILE A 35 -6.56 -1.48 2.09
CA ILE A 35 -5.37 -1.85 1.34
C ILE A 35 -5.71 -2.09 -0.13
N VAL A 36 -6.77 -2.88 -0.39
CA VAL A 36 -7.11 -3.24 -1.76
C VAL A 36 -7.80 -2.12 -2.53
N LEU A 37 -8.23 -1.04 -1.85
CA LEU A 37 -8.82 0.10 -2.55
C LEU A 37 -7.90 0.68 -3.62
N SER A 38 -6.59 0.60 -3.40
CA SER A 38 -5.62 1.14 -4.34
C SER A 38 -5.30 0.19 -5.50
N SER A 39 -5.89 -0.99 -5.53
CA SER A 39 -5.63 -1.95 -6.60
C SER A 39 -6.58 -1.73 -7.76
N LYS A 40 -6.23 -2.32 -8.92
CA LYS A 40 -7.13 -2.40 -10.05
C LYS A 40 -8.11 -3.55 -9.82
N ASP A 41 -8.77 -3.97 -10.90
CA ASP A 41 -9.75 -5.06 -10.83
C ASP A 41 -9.13 -6.37 -10.38
N LYS A 42 -7.85 -6.55 -10.64
CA LYS A 42 -7.15 -7.78 -10.27
C LYS A 42 -5.87 -7.43 -9.52
N LEU A 43 -5.52 -8.28 -8.57
CA LEU A 43 -4.36 -8.11 -7.73
C LEU A 43 -3.62 -9.43 -7.64
N ILE A 44 -2.31 -9.38 -7.77
CA ILE A 44 -1.47 -10.54 -7.57
C ILE A 44 -1.16 -10.62 -6.08
N LEU A 45 -1.56 -11.69 -5.43
CA LEU A 45 -1.28 -11.90 -4.02
C LEU A 45 -0.36 -13.08 -3.85
N ASN A 46 0.62 -12.94 -2.97
CA ASN A 46 1.44 -14.05 -2.52
C ASN A 46 1.50 -13.94 -1.01
N ILE A 47 0.67 -14.72 -0.32
CA ILE A 47 0.61 -14.68 1.12
C ILE A 47 1.17 -15.99 1.67
N LEU A 48 2.33 -15.90 2.31
CA LEU A 48 3.02 -17.04 2.92
C LEU A 48 3.24 -18.18 1.93
N GLY A 49 3.60 -17.81 0.69
CA GLY A 49 3.92 -18.78 -0.34
C GLY A 49 2.76 -19.19 -1.23
N GLU A 50 1.54 -18.80 -0.91
CA GLU A 50 0.39 -19.10 -1.74
C GLU A 50 0.13 -17.94 -2.67
N GLU A 51 0.39 -18.15 -3.95
CA GLU A 51 0.31 -17.09 -4.95
C GLU A 51 -0.85 -17.30 -5.90
N GLY A 52 -1.49 -16.22 -6.29
CA GLY A 52 -2.55 -16.26 -7.29
C GLY A 52 -2.93 -14.86 -7.73
N VAL A 53 -3.73 -14.81 -8.79
CA VAL A 53 -4.29 -13.56 -9.30
C VAL A 53 -5.77 -13.58 -8.97
N TYR A 54 -6.22 -12.56 -8.26
CA TYR A 54 -7.56 -12.53 -7.70
C TYR A 54 -8.26 -11.23 -8.05
N SER A 55 -9.59 -11.27 -8.08
CA SER A 55 -10.38 -10.05 -8.18
C SER A 55 -10.15 -9.20 -6.92
N LYS A 56 -10.50 -7.93 -7.01
CA LYS A 56 -10.40 -7.03 -5.87
C LYS A 56 -11.18 -7.57 -4.67
N THR A 57 -12.40 -8.05 -4.89
CA THR A 57 -13.24 -8.59 -3.82
C THR A 57 -12.62 -9.85 -3.20
N GLN A 58 -12.12 -10.75 -4.04
CA GLN A 58 -11.46 -11.96 -3.53
C GLN A 58 -10.19 -11.62 -2.77
N SER A 59 -9.44 -10.65 -3.27
CA SER A 59 -8.20 -10.20 -2.62
C SER A 59 -8.49 -9.66 -1.23
N GLU A 60 -9.56 -8.90 -1.09
CA GLU A 60 -9.97 -8.39 0.21
C GLU A 60 -10.27 -9.51 1.19
N LEU A 61 -11.00 -10.54 0.74
CA LEU A 61 -11.34 -11.69 1.59
C LEU A 61 -10.09 -12.45 2.01
N ILE A 62 -9.19 -12.70 1.07
CA ILE A 62 -7.96 -13.43 1.35
C ILE A 62 -7.09 -12.68 2.35
N LEU A 63 -6.95 -11.38 2.16
CA LEU A 63 -6.13 -10.56 3.04
C LEU A 63 -6.78 -10.43 4.42
N GLN A 64 -8.11 -10.29 4.46
CA GLN A 64 -8.83 -10.23 5.74
C GLN A 64 -8.68 -11.55 6.50
N ASN A 65 -8.67 -12.67 5.79
CA ASN A 65 -8.43 -13.96 6.40
C ASN A 65 -7.03 -14.06 7.00
N PHE A 66 -6.04 -13.49 6.33
CA PHE A 66 -4.69 -13.41 6.88
C PHE A 66 -4.71 -12.63 8.20
N PHE A 67 -5.38 -11.48 8.24
CA PHE A 67 -5.46 -10.68 9.46
C PHE A 67 -6.18 -11.41 10.59
N THR A 68 -7.19 -12.22 10.24
CA THR A 68 -7.89 -13.00 11.26
C THR A 68 -6.97 -14.04 11.89
N LYS A 69 -6.10 -14.65 11.10
CA LYS A 69 -5.16 -15.66 11.59
C LYS A 69 -3.95 -15.03 12.27
N LYS A 70 -3.53 -13.87 11.81
CA LYS A 70 -2.35 -13.19 12.30
C LYS A 70 -2.69 -11.73 12.63
N PRO A 71 -3.53 -11.52 13.66
CA PRO A 71 -3.91 -10.15 14.00
C PRO A 71 -2.74 -9.38 14.61
N GLY A 72 -2.67 -8.10 14.30
CA GLY A 72 -1.63 -7.23 14.83
C GLY A 72 -2.04 -5.78 14.69
N ASN A 73 -1.28 -4.90 15.33
CA ASN A 73 -1.57 -3.46 15.26
C ASN A 73 -0.32 -2.65 14.99
N TYR A 74 0.72 -3.30 14.46
CA TYR A 74 1.95 -2.60 14.10
C TYR A 74 2.24 -2.79 12.62
N PHE A 75 2.47 -1.69 11.95
CA PHE A 75 2.96 -1.70 10.57
C PHE A 75 3.79 -0.44 10.35
N GLN A 76 4.92 -0.59 9.70
CA GLN A 76 5.73 0.55 9.35
C GLN A 76 6.40 0.29 8.01
N PHE A 77 6.31 1.26 7.10
CA PHE A 77 7.10 1.21 5.88
C PHE A 77 8.57 1.40 6.23
N ILE A 78 9.41 0.52 5.73
CA ILE A 78 10.86 0.61 5.93
C ILE A 78 11.58 1.02 4.65
N PHE A 79 10.89 1.00 3.51
CA PHE A 79 11.45 1.43 2.24
C PHE A 79 10.32 1.86 1.33
N LYS A 80 10.51 2.98 0.65
CA LYS A 80 9.60 3.46 -0.40
C LYS A 80 10.47 3.78 -1.60
N GLY A 81 10.24 3.07 -2.71
CA GLY A 81 11.02 3.25 -3.91
C GLY A 81 10.71 4.57 -4.62
N LYS A 82 11.61 4.95 -5.53
CA LYS A 82 11.40 6.10 -6.37
C LYS A 82 10.31 5.77 -7.39
N GLU A 83 9.40 6.70 -7.60
CA GLU A 83 8.33 6.53 -8.57
C GLU A 83 8.87 6.76 -9.97
N THR A 84 8.71 5.77 -10.83
CA THR A 84 9.20 5.81 -12.21
C THR A 84 8.08 5.40 -13.17
N PRO A 85 8.24 5.67 -14.48
CA PRO A 85 7.24 5.22 -15.46
C PRO A 85 7.03 3.71 -15.49
N GLU A 86 8.01 2.93 -15.02
CA GLU A 86 7.90 1.47 -14.96
C GLU A 86 7.20 1.00 -13.69
N GLY A 87 7.05 1.87 -12.72
CA GLY A 87 6.42 1.53 -11.45
C GLY A 87 7.33 1.82 -10.28
N THR A 88 6.94 1.33 -9.13
CA THR A 88 7.73 1.44 -7.91
C THR A 88 7.28 0.35 -6.94
N PHE A 89 8.00 0.22 -5.83
CA PHE A 89 7.61 -0.73 -4.80
C PHE A 89 7.94 -0.16 -3.42
N ALA A 90 7.31 -0.72 -2.42
CA ALA A 90 7.55 -0.34 -1.05
C ALA A 90 7.61 -1.61 -0.20
N ILE A 91 8.34 -1.54 0.90
CA ILE A 91 8.48 -2.65 1.82
C ILE A 91 8.09 -2.17 3.21
N GLY A 92 7.31 -2.98 3.92
CA GLY A 92 6.93 -2.69 5.29
C GLY A 92 7.09 -3.89 6.18
N ASN A 93 7.09 -3.63 7.49
CA ASN A 93 7.08 -4.65 8.51
C ASN A 93 5.72 -4.67 9.18
N TYR A 94 5.12 -5.85 9.24
CA TYR A 94 3.87 -6.08 9.95
C TYR A 94 4.15 -7.04 11.10
N LYS A 95 3.66 -6.72 12.29
CA LYS A 95 3.90 -7.57 13.46
C LYS A 95 2.60 -8.11 14.00
N SER A 96 2.58 -9.42 14.24
CA SER A 96 1.47 -10.10 14.89
C SER A 96 2.05 -10.90 16.04
N LYS A 97 1.78 -10.46 17.27
CA LYS A 97 2.32 -11.08 18.48
C LYS A 97 3.84 -11.13 18.40
N SER A 98 4.44 -12.32 18.41
CA SER A 98 5.90 -12.46 18.34
C SER A 98 6.41 -12.64 16.92
N GLU A 99 5.53 -12.64 15.92
CA GLU A 99 5.92 -12.86 14.53
C GLU A 99 6.05 -11.53 13.80
N THR A 100 7.05 -11.45 12.93
CA THR A 100 7.22 -10.29 12.05
C THR A 100 7.10 -10.78 10.61
N PHE A 101 6.39 -10.01 9.81
CA PHE A 101 6.20 -10.31 8.40
C PHE A 101 6.74 -9.17 7.56
N ILE A 102 7.38 -9.53 6.45
CA ILE A 102 7.82 -8.55 5.45
C ILE A 102 6.71 -8.43 4.42
N VAL A 103 6.28 -7.20 4.18
CA VAL A 103 5.23 -6.93 3.22
C VAL A 103 5.84 -6.14 2.07
N THR A 104 5.72 -6.67 0.85
CA THR A 104 6.20 -5.98 -0.35
C THR A 104 4.99 -5.62 -1.21
N LEU A 105 4.90 -4.34 -1.57
CA LEU A 105 3.82 -3.85 -2.41
C LEU A 105 4.43 -3.30 -3.69
N GLN A 106 3.94 -3.74 -4.84
CA GLN A 106 4.38 -3.23 -6.13
C GLN A 106 3.26 -2.41 -6.76
N PHE A 107 3.61 -1.25 -7.24
CA PHE A 107 2.67 -0.30 -7.85
C PHE A 107 3.06 -0.06 -9.29
N LYS A 108 2.06 0.09 -10.14
CA LYS A 108 2.27 0.41 -11.55
C LYS A 108 1.47 1.66 -11.90
N PRO A 109 2.00 2.52 -12.78
CA PRO A 109 1.22 3.69 -13.20
C PRO A 109 0.05 3.25 -14.08
N ASN A 110 -1.06 3.94 -13.95
CA ASN A 110 -2.20 3.72 -14.81
C ASN A 110 -2.21 4.81 -15.91
N SER A 111 -3.26 4.81 -16.75
CA SER A 111 -3.34 5.73 -17.89
C SER A 111 -3.49 7.20 -17.49
N GLN A 112 -3.70 7.48 -16.20
CA GLN A 112 -3.86 8.85 -15.69
C GLN A 112 -2.66 9.29 -14.86
N ASP A 113 -1.53 8.58 -15.01
CA ASP A 113 -0.29 8.84 -14.27
C ASP A 113 -0.42 8.68 -12.76
N ASN A 114 -1.46 8.00 -12.29
CA ASN A 114 -1.58 7.59 -10.91
C ASN A 114 -1.05 6.17 -10.78
N TYR A 115 -0.68 5.80 -9.57
CA TYR A 115 -0.17 4.46 -9.31
C TYR A 115 -1.26 3.61 -8.69
N THR A 116 -1.37 2.35 -9.14
CA THR A 116 -2.28 1.38 -8.56
C THR A 116 -1.49 0.19 -8.05
N LEU A 117 -2.00 -0.43 -7.00
CA LEU A 117 -1.36 -1.61 -6.43
C LEU A 117 -1.54 -2.79 -7.39
N GLU A 118 -0.43 -3.38 -7.80
CA GLU A 118 -0.43 -4.50 -8.73
C GLU A 118 -0.18 -5.82 -8.03
N SER A 119 0.70 -5.84 -7.04
CA SER A 119 0.97 -7.07 -6.31
C SER A 119 1.29 -6.78 -4.85
N LEU A 120 0.99 -7.76 -4.02
CA LEU A 120 1.25 -7.68 -2.60
C LEU A 120 1.75 -9.04 -2.14
N THR A 121 2.91 -9.04 -1.50
CA THR A 121 3.53 -10.26 -0.98
C THR A 121 3.72 -10.12 0.51
N ILE A 122 3.34 -11.15 1.26
CA ILE A 122 3.56 -11.21 2.70
C ILE A 122 4.38 -12.46 2.99
N GLU A 123 5.53 -12.27 3.61
CA GLU A 123 6.44 -13.35 3.93
C GLU A 123 6.81 -13.27 5.40
N LYS A 124 7.03 -14.42 6.00
CA LYS A 124 7.50 -14.44 7.38
C LYS A 124 8.98 -14.07 7.39
N ASN A 125 9.33 -13.18 8.29
CA ASN A 125 10.71 -12.72 8.42
C ASN A 125 11.51 -13.67 9.33
#